data_0dd87f46d42c5cde36e2164201b25f10
#
_entry.id   0dd87f46d42c5cde36e2164201b25f10
#
_cell.length_a   1.000
_cell.length_b   1.000
_cell.length_c   1.000
_cell.angle_alpha   90.00
_cell.angle_beta   90.00
_cell.angle_gamma   90.00
#
_symmetry.space_group_name_H-M   'P 1'
#
loop_
_entity.id
_entity.type
_entity.pdbx_description
1 polymer ?
#
loop_
_entity_poly.entity_id
_entity_poly.type
_entity_poly.pdbx_seq_one_letter_code
_entity_poly.pdbx_strand_id
1 'polypeptide(L)'
;ITVVDLPKYLFGQSGEKGPKDLFIITSFNKMNIAFRVHTVVGISRISWEAIQKPDKTVSSGDEGIATGIAQCGDDLVTILDFEKIVAEIAPETTIQMSEIDQLGKRDRNEAVIAVAEDSVLLSKMIEEALHKSGYVNTKMFPNGQELWNYLSGLRGSDDLRSKVALVITDIEMPQMDGHRLTKLIKDDKELKQLPVIIFSSLITEEMRRKGKELGADEQMSKPEIGHLVQVIDHLLGQGNG
;
A
#
# COMPACT_ATOMS: atom_id res chain seq x y z
N ILE A 1 -14.99 -0.50 18.96
CA ILE A 1 -14.08 -1.33 18.17
C ILE A 1 -14.89 -2.32 17.34
N THR A 2 -14.65 -2.39 16.06
CA THR A 2 -15.29 -3.37 15.17
C THR A 2 -14.68 -4.75 15.41
N VAL A 3 -15.53 -5.78 15.52
CA VAL A 3 -15.10 -7.18 15.75
C VAL A 3 -15.38 -7.99 14.51
N VAL A 4 -14.36 -8.64 13.97
CA VAL A 4 -14.42 -9.51 12.79
C VAL A 4 -14.17 -10.96 13.22
N ASP A 5 -15.09 -11.85 12.89
CA ASP A 5 -14.90 -13.30 13.07
C ASP A 5 -14.11 -13.84 11.89
N LEU A 6 -12.77 -13.86 12.02
CA LEU A 6 -11.88 -14.25 10.94
C LEU A 6 -12.10 -15.68 10.43
N PRO A 7 -12.32 -16.70 11.29
CA PRO A 7 -12.69 -18.05 10.83
C PRO A 7 -13.98 -18.08 10.01
N LYS A 8 -14.99 -17.34 10.45
CA LYS A 8 -16.26 -17.26 9.71
C LYS A 8 -16.07 -16.60 8.33
N TYR A 9 -15.26 -15.53 8.30
CA TYR A 9 -14.97 -14.85 7.06
C TYR A 9 -14.19 -15.74 6.08
N LEU A 10 -13.17 -16.47 6.55
CA LEU A 10 -12.31 -17.30 5.69
C LEU A 10 -12.95 -18.62 5.26
N PHE A 11 -13.76 -19.23 6.14
CA PHE A 11 -14.24 -20.62 5.96
C PHE A 11 -15.76 -20.74 5.92
N GLY A 12 -16.51 -19.63 6.04
CA GLY A 12 -17.96 -19.62 6.06
C GLY A 12 -18.59 -20.17 7.35
N GLN A 13 -17.80 -20.67 8.27
CA GLN A 13 -18.26 -21.24 9.55
C GLN A 13 -17.52 -20.57 10.70
N SER A 14 -18.29 -20.09 11.69
CA SER A 14 -17.71 -19.77 13.00
C SER A 14 -17.23 -21.08 13.60
N GLY A 15 -15.94 -21.22 13.84
CA GLY A 15 -15.42 -22.37 14.59
C GLY A 15 -16.13 -22.51 15.93
N GLU A 16 -16.07 -23.70 16.51
CA GLU A 16 -16.61 -23.93 17.87
C GLU A 16 -16.09 -22.85 18.82
N LYS A 17 -16.98 -22.24 19.58
CA LYS A 17 -16.58 -21.28 20.62
C LYS A 17 -15.70 -22.00 21.61
N GLY A 18 -14.41 -21.75 21.54
CA GLY A 18 -13.48 -22.26 22.54
C GLY A 18 -13.74 -21.63 23.92
N PRO A 19 -13.20 -22.19 24.99
CA PRO A 19 -13.38 -21.70 26.36
C PRO A 19 -12.82 -20.25 26.54
N LYS A 20 -12.05 -19.73 25.61
CA LYS A 20 -11.58 -18.33 25.57
C LYS A 20 -11.50 -17.88 24.12
N ASP A 21 -12.36 -16.93 23.74
CA ASP A 21 -12.20 -16.22 22.48
C ASP A 21 -10.93 -15.35 22.56
N LEU A 22 -10.04 -15.50 21.56
CA LEU A 22 -8.84 -14.67 21.41
C LEU A 22 -9.07 -13.62 20.33
N PHE A 23 -8.57 -12.43 20.58
CA PHE A 23 -8.69 -11.31 19.65
C PHE A 23 -7.32 -10.72 19.36
N ILE A 24 -7.02 -10.55 18.07
CA ILE A 24 -5.89 -9.76 17.61
C ILE A 24 -6.43 -8.37 17.29
N ILE A 25 -5.95 -7.35 18.00
CA ILE A 25 -6.35 -5.97 17.77
C ILE A 25 -5.32 -5.35 16.83
N THR A 26 -5.81 -4.85 15.71
CA THR A 26 -5.03 -4.17 14.70
C THR A 26 -5.50 -2.72 14.57
N SER A 27 -4.61 -1.84 14.14
CA SER A 27 -4.94 -0.46 13.82
C SER A 27 -4.73 -0.25 12.32
N PHE A 28 -5.83 -0.06 11.59
CA PHE A 28 -5.82 0.27 10.17
C PHE A 28 -6.46 1.65 9.98
N ASN A 29 -5.82 2.53 9.24
CA ASN A 29 -6.38 3.82 8.86
C ASN A 29 -6.97 4.60 10.05
N LYS A 30 -6.24 4.65 11.18
CA LYS A 30 -6.67 5.26 12.46
C LYS A 30 -7.86 4.56 13.13
N MET A 31 -8.31 3.40 12.63
CA MET A 31 -9.36 2.59 13.24
C MET A 31 -8.80 1.32 13.88
N ASN A 32 -9.35 0.98 15.04
CA ASN A 32 -9.03 -0.27 15.72
C ASN A 32 -10.04 -1.35 15.32
N ILE A 33 -9.54 -2.47 14.78
CA ILE A 33 -10.32 -3.64 14.41
C ILE A 33 -9.83 -4.83 15.22
N ALA A 34 -10.74 -5.57 15.82
CA ALA A 34 -10.46 -6.79 16.57
C ALA A 34 -10.82 -8.02 15.74
N PHE A 35 -9.84 -8.83 15.38
CA PHE A 35 -10.04 -10.08 14.68
C PHE A 35 -10.14 -11.23 15.69
N ARG A 36 -11.30 -11.86 15.77
CA ARG A 36 -11.45 -13.08 16.54
C ARG A 36 -10.71 -14.21 15.83
N VAL A 37 -9.89 -14.96 16.58
CA VAL A 37 -9.10 -16.10 16.10
C VAL A 37 -9.24 -17.27 17.04
N HIS A 38 -8.96 -18.50 16.57
CA HIS A 38 -9.02 -19.70 17.41
C HIS A 38 -7.83 -19.77 18.37
N THR A 39 -6.66 -19.47 17.88
CA THR A 39 -5.40 -19.62 18.62
C THR A 39 -4.38 -18.62 18.13
N VAL A 40 -3.45 -18.23 19.00
CA VAL A 40 -2.25 -17.47 18.67
C VAL A 40 -1.06 -18.33 19.03
N VAL A 41 -0.30 -18.78 18.05
CA VAL A 41 0.88 -19.63 18.24
C VAL A 41 2.08 -18.82 18.67
N GLY A 42 2.26 -17.64 18.12
CA GLY A 42 3.36 -16.76 18.43
C GLY A 42 3.65 -15.73 17.33
N ILE A 43 4.84 -15.12 17.43
CA ILE A 43 5.37 -14.18 16.44
C ILE A 43 6.54 -14.83 15.75
N SER A 44 6.49 -14.97 14.44
CA SER A 44 7.58 -15.48 13.60
C SER A 44 8.18 -14.36 12.78
N ARG A 45 9.50 -14.34 12.65
CA ARG A 45 10.21 -13.45 11.73
C ARG A 45 10.45 -14.20 10.43
N ILE A 46 9.89 -13.69 9.34
CA ILE A 46 9.99 -14.27 8.01
C ILE A 46 10.71 -13.25 7.13
N SER A 47 11.76 -13.70 6.41
CA SER A 47 12.38 -12.87 5.37
C SER A 47 11.44 -12.77 4.16
N TRP A 48 11.35 -11.60 3.54
CA TRP A 48 10.58 -11.41 2.32
C TRP A 48 10.99 -12.37 1.18
N GLU A 49 12.26 -12.77 1.16
CA GLU A 49 12.81 -13.74 0.19
C GLU A 49 12.24 -15.16 0.38
N ALA A 50 11.76 -15.48 1.60
CA ALA A 50 11.14 -16.76 1.94
C ALA A 50 9.64 -16.80 1.66
N ILE A 51 9.04 -15.65 1.27
CA ILE A 51 7.61 -15.56 0.95
C ILE A 51 7.42 -15.83 -0.53
N GLN A 52 6.67 -16.88 -0.86
CA GLN A 52 6.33 -17.26 -2.22
C GLN A 52 4.94 -16.73 -2.58
N LYS A 53 4.75 -16.26 -3.82
CA LYS A 53 3.42 -15.91 -4.32
C LYS A 53 2.56 -17.17 -4.40
N PRO A 54 1.29 -17.14 -3.98
CA PRO A 54 0.39 -18.27 -4.14
C PRO A 54 0.21 -18.59 -5.63
N ASP A 55 0.29 -19.87 -5.99
CA ASP A 55 -0.07 -20.30 -7.34
C ASP A 55 -1.57 -20.04 -7.59
N LYS A 56 -1.91 -19.58 -8.79
CA LYS A 56 -3.30 -19.28 -9.19
C LYS A 56 -4.26 -20.46 -9.03
N THR A 57 -3.73 -21.68 -8.91
CA THR A 57 -4.49 -22.93 -8.73
C THR A 57 -4.94 -23.17 -7.29
N VAL A 58 -4.33 -22.49 -6.29
CA VAL A 58 -4.70 -22.62 -4.87
C VAL A 58 -5.76 -21.59 -4.47
N SER A 59 -5.93 -20.55 -5.28
CA SER A 59 -6.98 -19.56 -5.13
C SER A 59 -8.27 -20.07 -5.77
N SER A 60 -8.95 -21.02 -5.14
CA SER A 60 -10.30 -21.42 -5.54
C SER A 60 -11.30 -20.32 -5.21
N GLY A 61 -11.58 -19.45 -6.15
CA GLY A 61 -12.57 -18.39 -6.09
C GLY A 61 -11.94 -17.00 -6.02
N ASP A 62 -12.49 -16.10 -6.81
CA ASP A 62 -12.22 -14.67 -6.97
C ASP A 62 -11.10 -14.06 -6.11
N GLU A 63 -10.04 -13.60 -6.78
CA GLU A 63 -8.92 -12.79 -6.27
C GLU A 63 -8.52 -13.11 -4.82
N GLY A 64 -7.64 -14.10 -4.63
CA GLY A 64 -7.29 -14.66 -3.31
C GLY A 64 -6.93 -13.62 -2.24
N ILE A 65 -7.39 -13.85 -1.03
CA ILE A 65 -7.12 -13.07 0.19
C ILE A 65 -5.66 -13.30 0.68
N ALA A 66 -4.94 -14.22 0.04
CA ALA A 66 -3.56 -14.55 0.38
C ALA A 66 -2.58 -13.70 -0.41
N THR A 67 -1.71 -12.95 0.28
CA THR A 67 -0.59 -12.21 -0.33
C THR A 67 0.63 -13.10 -0.54
N GLY A 68 0.78 -14.16 0.24
CA GLY A 68 1.93 -15.04 0.16
C GLY A 68 1.77 -16.36 0.94
N ILE A 69 2.71 -17.26 0.70
CA ILE A 69 2.90 -18.48 1.46
C ILE A 69 4.35 -18.53 1.93
N ALA A 70 4.56 -18.83 3.21
CA ALA A 70 5.89 -18.96 3.79
C ALA A 70 6.05 -20.27 4.55
N GLN A 71 7.26 -20.82 4.57
CA GLN A 71 7.62 -21.95 5.40
C GLN A 71 8.00 -21.45 6.80
N CYS A 72 7.32 -21.92 7.84
CA CYS A 72 7.64 -21.64 9.24
C CYS A 72 7.89 -22.95 9.97
N GLY A 73 9.15 -23.34 10.13
CA GLY A 73 9.51 -24.67 10.60
C GLY A 73 9.01 -25.73 9.61
N ASP A 74 8.21 -26.69 10.09
CA ASP A 74 7.62 -27.73 9.25
C ASP A 74 6.25 -27.33 8.66
N ASP A 75 5.70 -26.18 9.05
CA ASP A 75 4.39 -25.71 8.63
C ASP A 75 4.46 -24.74 7.43
N LEU A 76 3.48 -24.85 6.52
CA LEU A 76 3.20 -23.84 5.51
C LEU A 76 2.19 -22.83 6.06
N VAL A 77 2.58 -21.57 6.12
CA VAL A 77 1.76 -20.47 6.65
C VAL A 77 1.31 -19.57 5.50
N THR A 78 0.01 -19.34 5.42
CA THR A 78 -0.58 -18.39 4.48
C THR A 78 -0.55 -16.99 5.08
N ILE A 79 -0.01 -16.04 4.33
CA ILE A 79 -0.01 -14.62 4.69
C ILE A 79 -1.27 -14.00 4.10
N LEU A 80 -2.09 -13.40 4.95
CA LEU A 80 -3.38 -12.82 4.55
C LEU A 80 -3.23 -11.34 4.21
N ASP A 81 -3.97 -10.90 3.19
CA ASP A 81 -4.19 -9.49 2.87
C ASP A 81 -5.25 -8.89 3.80
N PHE A 82 -4.81 -8.33 4.92
CA PHE A 82 -5.71 -7.69 5.87
C PHE A 82 -6.33 -6.41 5.34
N GLU A 83 -5.67 -5.70 4.44
CA GLU A 83 -6.23 -4.51 3.81
C GLU A 83 -7.45 -4.87 2.95
N LYS A 84 -7.34 -5.94 2.17
CA LYS A 84 -8.45 -6.47 1.39
C LYS A 84 -9.60 -6.95 2.28
N ILE A 85 -9.29 -7.69 3.36
CA ILE A 85 -10.30 -8.15 4.32
C ILE A 85 -11.05 -6.97 4.93
N VAL A 86 -10.32 -5.92 5.34
CA VAL A 86 -10.90 -4.71 5.93
C VAL A 86 -11.72 -3.94 4.90
N ALA A 87 -11.23 -3.83 3.66
CA ALA A 87 -11.95 -3.17 2.57
C ALA A 87 -13.31 -3.82 2.27
N GLU A 88 -13.38 -5.15 2.32
CA GLU A 88 -14.63 -5.88 2.08
C GLU A 88 -15.63 -5.75 3.25
N ILE A 89 -15.13 -5.68 4.49
CA ILE A 89 -15.99 -5.65 5.69
C ILE A 89 -16.42 -4.22 6.05
N ALA A 90 -15.54 -3.26 5.85
CA ALA A 90 -15.73 -1.86 6.19
C ALA A 90 -15.24 -0.95 5.04
N PRO A 91 -15.97 -0.91 3.93
CA PRO A 91 -15.57 -0.14 2.73
C PRO A 91 -15.30 1.33 3.02
N GLU A 92 -15.94 1.91 4.04
CA GLU A 92 -15.73 3.29 4.48
C GLU A 92 -14.31 3.57 5.02
N THR A 93 -13.52 2.53 5.27
CA THR A 93 -12.14 2.67 5.75
C THR A 93 -11.11 2.68 4.63
N THR A 94 -11.55 2.43 3.41
CA THR A 94 -10.71 2.39 2.23
C THR A 94 -10.74 3.72 1.48
N ILE A 95 -10.05 3.76 0.36
CA ILE A 95 -10.02 4.92 -0.54
C ILE A 95 -11.44 5.31 -0.94
N GLN A 96 -11.85 6.52 -0.60
CA GLN A 96 -13.17 7.06 -0.89
C GLN A 96 -13.15 7.86 -2.19
N MET A 97 -13.61 7.24 -3.28
CA MET A 97 -13.66 7.91 -4.60
C MET A 97 -14.52 9.18 -4.61
N SER A 98 -15.46 9.31 -3.64
CA SER A 98 -16.25 10.53 -3.46
C SER A 98 -15.41 11.76 -3.09
N GLU A 99 -14.24 11.59 -2.47
CA GLU A 99 -13.31 12.70 -2.20
C GLU A 99 -12.77 13.30 -3.51
N ILE A 100 -12.54 12.44 -4.51
CA ILE A 100 -12.11 12.89 -5.84
C ILE A 100 -13.20 13.69 -6.53
N ASP A 101 -14.47 13.25 -6.41
CA ASP A 101 -15.62 13.96 -7.01
C ASP A 101 -15.78 15.37 -6.41
N GLN A 102 -15.40 15.57 -5.14
CA GLN A 102 -15.40 16.88 -4.47
C GLN A 102 -14.32 17.85 -4.99
N LEU A 103 -13.25 17.35 -5.61
CA LEU A 103 -12.22 18.20 -6.20
C LEU A 103 -12.68 18.90 -7.49
N GLY A 104 -13.86 18.54 -8.01
CA GLY A 104 -14.44 19.11 -9.21
C GLY A 104 -13.76 18.65 -10.51
N LYS A 105 -14.14 19.32 -11.61
CA LYS A 105 -13.58 19.00 -12.93
C LYS A 105 -12.13 19.45 -13.02
N ARG A 106 -11.26 18.54 -13.44
CA ARG A 106 -9.82 18.77 -13.54
C ARG A 106 -9.34 18.57 -14.97
N ASP A 107 -8.36 19.37 -15.36
CA ASP A 107 -7.72 19.23 -16.67
C ASP A 107 -6.77 18.03 -16.70
N ARG A 108 -6.55 17.53 -17.91
CA ARG A 108 -5.61 16.42 -18.14
C ARG A 108 -4.16 16.87 -17.87
N ASN A 109 -3.43 16.05 -17.12
CA ASN A 109 -2.05 16.25 -16.75
C ASN A 109 -1.17 15.10 -17.28
N GLU A 110 -0.13 15.42 -18.02
CA GLU A 110 0.76 14.45 -18.65
C GLU A 110 1.95 14.04 -17.73
N ALA A 111 2.03 14.55 -16.51
CA ALA A 111 3.06 14.14 -15.56
C ALA A 111 2.98 12.63 -15.27
N VAL A 112 4.12 11.97 -15.35
CA VAL A 112 4.20 10.53 -15.09
C VAL A 112 4.36 10.29 -13.60
N ILE A 113 3.40 9.60 -12.98
CA ILE A 113 3.42 9.21 -11.57
C ILE A 113 3.75 7.73 -11.46
N ALA A 114 4.82 7.40 -10.74
CA ALA A 114 5.21 6.03 -10.46
C ALA A 114 4.72 5.63 -9.06
N VAL A 115 4.01 4.51 -8.95
CA VAL A 115 3.37 4.05 -7.72
C VAL A 115 3.85 2.65 -7.38
N ALA A 116 4.34 2.43 -6.15
CA ALA A 116 4.63 1.11 -5.61
C ALA A 116 3.56 0.73 -4.57
N GLU A 117 2.82 -0.35 -4.83
CA GLU A 117 1.71 -0.84 -4.03
C GLU A 117 1.55 -2.34 -4.27
N ASP A 118 1.59 -3.16 -3.22
CA ASP A 118 1.52 -4.61 -3.36
C ASP A 118 0.09 -5.18 -3.35
N SER A 119 -0.85 -4.46 -2.75
CA SER A 119 -2.27 -4.80 -2.83
C SER A 119 -2.82 -4.50 -4.22
N VAL A 120 -3.22 -5.55 -4.95
CA VAL A 120 -3.82 -5.42 -6.29
C VAL A 120 -5.08 -4.54 -6.26
N LEU A 121 -5.89 -4.65 -5.20
CA LEU A 121 -7.10 -3.86 -5.05
C LEU A 121 -6.77 -2.37 -4.87
N LEU A 122 -5.89 -2.05 -3.92
CA LEU A 122 -5.52 -0.66 -3.63
C LEU A 122 -4.75 -0.03 -4.79
N SER A 123 -3.89 -0.79 -5.47
CA SER A 123 -3.19 -0.36 -6.68
C SER A 123 -4.18 0.11 -7.75
N LYS A 124 -5.23 -0.67 -8.04
CA LYS A 124 -6.29 -0.29 -8.98
C LYS A 124 -7.07 0.95 -8.51
N MET A 125 -7.39 1.03 -7.22
CA MET A 125 -8.14 2.17 -6.67
C MET A 125 -7.33 3.46 -6.73
N ILE A 126 -6.02 3.40 -6.42
CA ILE A 126 -5.12 4.55 -6.53
C ILE A 126 -5.00 4.99 -8.00
N GLU A 127 -4.80 4.06 -8.92
CA GLU A 127 -4.71 4.34 -10.35
C GLU A 127 -5.99 5.01 -10.86
N GLU A 128 -7.16 4.47 -10.52
CA GLU A 128 -8.45 5.04 -10.90
C GLU A 128 -8.64 6.46 -10.32
N ALA A 129 -8.28 6.66 -9.05
CA ALA A 129 -8.37 7.96 -8.41
C ALA A 129 -7.47 9.01 -9.07
N LEU A 130 -6.22 8.64 -9.41
CA LEU A 130 -5.30 9.49 -10.14
C LEU A 130 -5.82 9.84 -11.53
N HIS A 131 -6.32 8.85 -12.29
CA HIS A 131 -6.90 9.07 -13.61
C HIS A 131 -8.13 9.99 -13.55
N LYS A 132 -9.03 9.77 -12.61
CA LYS A 132 -10.19 10.64 -12.36
C LYS A 132 -9.79 12.06 -12.00
N SER A 133 -8.63 12.21 -11.34
CA SER A 133 -8.06 13.51 -10.97
C SER A 133 -7.25 14.18 -12.10
N GLY A 134 -7.25 13.60 -13.31
CA GLY A 134 -6.56 14.14 -14.48
C GLY A 134 -5.14 13.62 -14.71
N TYR A 135 -4.55 12.87 -13.77
CA TYR A 135 -3.22 12.28 -13.93
C TYR A 135 -3.29 10.99 -14.72
N VAL A 136 -3.18 11.08 -16.04
CA VAL A 136 -3.45 9.97 -16.97
C VAL A 136 -2.26 9.03 -17.21
N ASN A 137 -1.06 9.45 -16.82
CA ASN A 137 0.16 8.67 -17.02
C ASN A 137 0.65 8.08 -15.69
N THR A 138 0.11 6.94 -15.30
CA THR A 138 0.51 6.20 -14.12
C THR A 138 1.34 4.96 -14.46
N LYS A 139 2.30 4.62 -13.61
CA LYS A 139 3.09 3.39 -13.71
C LYS A 139 3.03 2.67 -12.37
N MET A 140 2.33 1.53 -12.36
CA MET A 140 2.10 0.74 -11.15
C MET A 140 3.15 -0.37 -11.01
N PHE A 141 3.70 -0.52 -9.81
CA PHE A 141 4.70 -1.53 -9.46
C PHE A 141 4.25 -2.29 -8.22
N PRO A 142 4.37 -3.64 -8.19
CA PRO A 142 3.87 -4.45 -7.08
C PRO A 142 4.77 -4.44 -5.84
N ASN A 143 5.89 -3.74 -5.86
CA ASN A 143 6.80 -3.60 -4.72
C ASN A 143 7.88 -2.54 -5.00
N GLY A 144 8.58 -2.14 -3.92
CA GLY A 144 9.65 -1.15 -4.01
C GLY A 144 10.85 -1.59 -4.85
N GLN A 145 11.14 -2.91 -4.93
CA GLN A 145 12.27 -3.41 -5.72
C GLN A 145 12.06 -3.23 -7.22
N GLU A 146 10.86 -3.51 -7.72
CA GLU A 146 10.54 -3.32 -9.12
C GLU A 146 10.54 -1.84 -9.50
N LEU A 147 9.97 -0.98 -8.65
CA LEU A 147 10.05 0.46 -8.87
C LEU A 147 11.50 0.96 -8.83
N TRP A 148 12.33 0.51 -7.88
CA TRP A 148 13.74 0.86 -7.83
C TRP A 148 14.50 0.44 -9.10
N ASN A 149 14.25 -0.77 -9.59
CA ASN A 149 14.87 -1.26 -10.84
C ASN A 149 14.50 -0.36 -12.03
N TYR A 150 13.24 0.04 -12.13
CA TYR A 150 12.77 0.97 -13.14
C TYR A 150 13.47 2.34 -13.03
N LEU A 151 13.45 2.96 -11.84
CA LEU A 151 14.08 4.26 -11.61
C LEU A 151 15.58 4.24 -11.86
N SER A 152 16.26 3.18 -11.44
CA SER A 152 17.70 3.00 -11.64
C SER A 152 18.07 2.95 -13.13
N GLY A 153 17.19 2.39 -13.96
CA GLY A 153 17.35 2.35 -15.42
C GLY A 153 17.17 3.70 -16.10
N LEU A 154 16.64 4.71 -15.39
CA LEU A 154 16.46 6.06 -15.92
C LEU A 154 17.66 6.98 -15.66
N ARG A 155 18.66 6.53 -14.90
CA ARG A 155 19.88 7.32 -14.67
C ARG A 155 20.57 7.64 -15.99
N GLY A 156 21.15 8.85 -16.06
CA GLY A 156 21.78 9.35 -17.28
C GLY A 156 20.78 9.79 -18.36
N SER A 157 19.47 9.80 -18.07
CA SER A 157 18.48 10.40 -18.97
C SER A 157 18.55 11.91 -18.91
N ASP A 158 18.62 12.57 -20.06
CA ASP A 158 18.65 14.05 -20.16
C ASP A 158 17.36 14.70 -19.61
N ASP A 159 16.25 13.94 -19.55
CA ASP A 159 14.96 14.42 -19.09
C ASP A 159 14.27 13.39 -18.16
N LEU A 160 14.80 13.27 -16.95
CA LEU A 160 14.25 12.37 -15.93
C LEU A 160 12.79 12.71 -15.58
N ARG A 161 12.48 14.02 -15.47
CA ARG A 161 11.13 14.45 -15.04
C ARG A 161 10.03 14.15 -16.05
N SER A 162 10.34 14.06 -17.33
CA SER A 162 9.38 13.60 -18.33
C SER A 162 9.11 12.09 -18.24
N LYS A 163 10.06 11.32 -17.69
CA LYS A 163 9.94 9.87 -17.49
C LYS A 163 9.25 9.50 -16.18
N VAL A 164 9.53 10.26 -15.11
CA VAL A 164 8.90 10.19 -13.80
C VAL A 164 8.93 11.56 -13.15
N ALA A 165 7.77 12.11 -12.86
CA ALA A 165 7.63 13.41 -12.22
C ALA A 165 7.50 13.31 -10.69
N LEU A 166 6.94 12.19 -10.19
CA LEU A 166 6.66 11.95 -8.78
C LEU A 166 6.57 10.47 -8.48
N VAL A 167 6.96 10.09 -7.27
CA VAL A 167 6.87 8.72 -6.74
C VAL A 167 5.87 8.68 -5.59
N ILE A 168 4.97 7.69 -5.60
CA ILE A 168 4.12 7.31 -4.47
C ILE A 168 4.54 5.91 -4.05
N THR A 169 4.66 5.65 -2.75
CA THR A 169 5.02 4.33 -2.25
C THR A 169 4.25 3.97 -0.99
N ASP A 170 3.76 2.72 -0.92
CA ASP A 170 3.40 2.14 0.37
C ASP A 170 4.66 1.89 1.20
N ILE A 171 4.49 1.66 2.51
CA ILE A 171 5.57 1.26 3.42
C ILE A 171 5.74 -0.25 3.38
N GLU A 172 4.66 -1.00 3.63
CA GLU A 172 4.70 -2.44 3.83
C GLU A 172 4.55 -3.21 2.52
N MET A 173 5.67 -3.50 1.86
CA MET A 173 5.70 -4.24 0.60
C MET A 173 6.75 -5.35 0.64
N PRO A 174 6.52 -6.47 -0.10
CA PRO A 174 7.51 -7.52 -0.25
C PRO A 174 8.78 -7.04 -0.96
N GLN A 175 9.90 -7.73 -0.76
CA GLN A 175 11.21 -7.51 -1.36
C GLN A 175 11.89 -6.20 -0.94
N MET A 176 11.21 -5.06 -1.09
CA MET A 176 11.71 -3.75 -0.65
C MET A 176 10.56 -2.90 -0.12
N ASP A 177 10.67 -2.50 1.15
CA ASP A 177 9.73 -1.59 1.79
C ASP A 177 9.88 -0.14 1.29
N GLY A 178 8.84 0.68 1.52
CA GLY A 178 8.80 2.06 1.05
C GLY A 178 9.81 2.98 1.72
N HIS A 179 10.21 2.73 2.95
CA HIS A 179 11.27 3.49 3.62
C HIS A 179 12.63 3.25 2.96
N ARG A 180 12.94 1.98 2.65
CA ARG A 180 14.18 1.63 1.95
C ARG A 180 14.18 2.22 0.54
N LEU A 181 13.06 2.13 -0.18
CA LEU A 181 12.92 2.75 -1.50
C LEU A 181 13.15 4.26 -1.43
N THR A 182 12.49 4.96 -0.50
CA THR A 182 12.66 6.40 -0.27
C THR A 182 14.12 6.76 -0.03
N LYS A 183 14.79 6.01 0.86
CA LYS A 183 16.21 6.22 1.14
C LYS A 183 17.07 6.09 -0.11
N LEU A 184 16.88 5.03 -0.89
CA LEU A 184 17.66 4.80 -2.11
C LEU A 184 17.44 5.91 -3.14
N ILE A 185 16.21 6.41 -3.30
CA ILE A 185 15.91 7.53 -4.20
C ILE A 185 16.61 8.80 -3.71
N LYS A 186 16.49 9.12 -2.42
CA LYS A 186 17.02 10.38 -1.84
C LYS A 186 18.54 10.38 -1.67
N ASP A 187 19.17 9.23 -1.54
CA ASP A 187 20.62 9.09 -1.50
C ASP A 187 21.25 9.11 -2.92
N ASP A 188 20.47 8.86 -3.97
CA ASP A 188 20.96 8.84 -5.35
C ASP A 188 21.16 10.26 -5.90
N LYS A 189 22.28 10.49 -6.59
CA LYS A 189 22.68 11.82 -7.08
C LYS A 189 21.70 12.42 -8.10
N GLU A 190 21.12 11.57 -8.94
CA GLU A 190 20.21 11.98 -10.02
C GLU A 190 18.75 11.88 -9.60
N LEU A 191 18.37 10.79 -8.90
CA LEU A 191 16.99 10.52 -8.53
C LEU A 191 16.49 11.33 -7.33
N LYS A 192 17.37 11.86 -6.47
CA LYS A 192 17.00 12.61 -5.24
C LYS A 192 16.10 13.83 -5.48
N GLN A 193 16.07 14.36 -6.71
CA GLN A 193 15.20 15.47 -7.10
C GLN A 193 13.74 15.06 -7.29
N LEU A 194 13.44 13.75 -7.37
CA LEU A 194 12.08 13.26 -7.50
C LEU A 194 11.34 13.44 -6.18
N PRO A 195 10.17 14.08 -6.17
CA PRO A 195 9.29 14.07 -5.00
C PRO A 195 8.85 12.63 -4.67
N VAL A 196 8.87 12.30 -3.38
CA VAL A 196 8.44 10.99 -2.87
C VAL A 196 7.36 11.19 -1.81
N ILE A 197 6.19 10.62 -2.06
CA ILE A 197 5.07 10.58 -1.12
C ILE A 197 4.96 9.16 -0.56
N ILE A 198 4.97 9.02 0.76
CA ILE A 198 4.61 7.78 1.44
C ILE A 198 3.09 7.80 1.65
N PHE A 199 2.39 6.81 1.09
CA PHE A 199 0.94 6.68 1.17
C PHE A 199 0.59 5.27 1.66
N SER A 200 0.31 5.13 2.96
CA SER A 200 0.20 3.81 3.62
C SER A 200 -0.99 3.73 4.57
N SER A 201 -1.55 2.52 4.70
CA SER A 201 -2.62 2.22 5.66
C SER A 201 -2.15 2.29 7.12
N LEU A 202 -0.84 2.11 7.36
CA LEU A 202 -0.25 2.14 8.68
C LEU A 202 0.84 3.22 8.75
N ILE A 203 0.50 4.36 9.37
CA ILE A 203 1.48 5.41 9.67
C ILE A 203 1.46 5.71 11.17
N THR A 204 2.44 5.16 11.90
CA THR A 204 2.71 5.51 13.29
C THR A 204 3.57 6.78 13.37
N GLU A 205 3.62 7.41 14.54
CA GLU A 205 4.52 8.55 14.77
C GLU A 205 6.00 8.19 14.54
N GLU A 206 6.40 6.97 14.87
CA GLU A 206 7.75 6.49 14.61
C GLU A 206 8.03 6.35 13.10
N MET A 207 7.09 5.76 12.35
CA MET A 207 7.19 5.64 10.88
C MET A 207 7.21 7.02 10.22
N ARG A 208 6.39 7.96 10.70
CA ARG A 208 6.36 9.33 10.21
C ARG A 208 7.69 10.04 10.43
N ARG A 209 8.27 9.92 11.63
CA ARG A 209 9.59 10.46 11.92
C ARG A 209 10.65 9.85 11.01
N LYS A 210 10.66 8.52 10.88
CA LYS A 210 11.60 7.80 10.01
C LYS A 210 11.48 8.24 8.55
N GLY A 211 10.28 8.31 7.99
CA GLY A 211 10.08 8.75 6.62
C GLY A 211 10.59 10.18 6.37
N LYS A 212 10.38 11.09 7.34
CA LYS A 212 10.93 12.45 7.29
C LYS A 212 12.47 12.47 7.32
N GLU A 213 13.08 11.67 8.20
CA GLU A 213 14.54 11.53 8.29
C GLU A 213 15.14 10.98 6.99
N LEU A 214 14.41 10.12 6.27
CA LEU A 214 14.81 9.55 4.98
C LEU A 214 14.57 10.50 3.80
N GLY A 215 13.93 11.64 4.02
CA GLY A 215 13.70 12.67 3.01
C GLY A 215 12.42 12.51 2.21
N ALA A 216 11.42 11.76 2.69
CA ALA A 216 10.09 11.78 2.08
C ALA A 216 9.54 13.21 2.09
N ASP A 217 8.97 13.65 0.96
CA ASP A 217 8.43 14.99 0.81
C ASP A 217 7.09 15.12 1.54
N GLU A 218 6.28 14.05 1.51
CA GLU A 218 5.04 13.95 2.28
C GLU A 218 4.73 12.51 2.72
N GLN A 219 3.86 12.39 3.75
CA GLN A 219 3.41 11.12 4.28
C GLN A 219 1.95 11.21 4.71
N MET A 220 1.10 10.33 4.19
CA MET A 220 -0.33 10.36 4.49
C MET A 220 -0.97 8.98 4.49
N SER A 221 -2.14 8.90 5.12
CA SER A 221 -2.90 7.64 5.22
C SER A 221 -3.70 7.37 3.96
N LYS A 222 -3.81 6.11 3.53
CA LYS A 222 -4.51 5.70 2.30
C LYS A 222 -5.98 6.17 2.18
N PRO A 223 -6.81 6.33 3.23
CA PRO A 223 -8.14 6.90 3.05
C PRO A 223 -8.13 8.33 2.54
N GLU A 224 -7.05 9.08 2.77
CA GLU A 224 -6.95 10.52 2.44
C GLU A 224 -6.61 10.74 0.95
N ILE A 225 -7.36 10.10 0.03
CA ILE A 225 -7.04 10.13 -1.41
C ILE A 225 -7.23 11.52 -2.04
N GLY A 226 -8.23 12.26 -1.59
CA GLY A 226 -8.44 13.64 -2.04
C GLY A 226 -7.29 14.56 -1.64
N HIS A 227 -6.78 14.39 -0.42
CA HIS A 227 -5.61 15.12 0.07
C HIS A 227 -4.33 14.70 -0.69
N LEU A 228 -4.17 13.41 -1.02
CA LEU A 228 -3.06 12.95 -1.86
C LEU A 228 -3.00 13.72 -3.18
N VAL A 229 -4.14 13.88 -3.86
CA VAL A 229 -4.22 14.62 -5.13
C VAL A 229 -3.80 16.08 -4.95
N GLN A 230 -4.28 16.74 -3.89
CA GLN A 230 -3.88 18.14 -3.58
C GLN A 230 -2.37 18.28 -3.33
N VAL A 231 -1.77 17.31 -2.64
CA VAL A 231 -0.31 17.29 -2.40
C VAL A 231 0.46 17.05 -3.69
N ILE A 232 -0.02 16.17 -4.56
CA ILE A 232 0.58 15.97 -5.90
C ILE A 232 0.55 17.28 -6.68
N ASP A 233 -0.58 17.99 -6.70
CA ASP A 233 -0.71 19.30 -7.35
C ASP A 233 0.33 20.30 -6.83
N HIS A 234 0.48 20.37 -5.52
CA HIS A 234 1.44 21.26 -4.88
C HIS A 234 2.89 20.91 -5.27
N LEU A 235 3.28 19.63 -5.17
CA LEU A 235 4.63 19.17 -5.48
C LEU A 235 4.99 19.29 -6.97
N LEU A 236 4.01 19.19 -7.85
CA LEU A 236 4.20 19.39 -9.29
C LEU A 236 4.03 20.85 -9.75
N GLY A 237 3.79 21.80 -8.80
CA GLY A 237 3.66 23.22 -9.09
C GLY A 237 2.32 23.61 -9.74
N GLN A 238 1.28 22.82 -9.56
CA GLN A 238 -0.07 23.05 -10.12
C GLN A 238 -1.06 23.65 -9.12
N GLY A 239 -0.65 23.86 -7.88
CA GLY A 239 -1.49 24.34 -6.80
C GLY A 239 -1.57 25.85 -6.67
N ASN A 240 -1.83 26.59 -7.73
CA ASN A 240 -2.25 28.01 -7.67
C ASN A 240 -2.76 28.46 -9.05
N GLY A 241 -4.01 28.19 -9.31
CA GLY A 241 -4.80 28.79 -10.36
C GLY A 241 -6.14 29.22 -9.80
#